data_ed2f61379f243711195bed9e1568dd5a
#
_entry.id   ed2f61379f243711195bed9e1568dd5a
#
_cell.length_a   1.000
_cell.length_b   1.000
_cell.length_c   1.000
_cell.angle_alpha   90.00
_cell.angle_beta   90.00
_cell.angle_gamma   90.00
#
_symmetry.space_group_name_H-M   'P 1'
#
loop_
_entity.id
_entity.type
_entity.pdbx_description
1 polymer ?
#
loop_
_entity_poly.entity_id
_entity_poly.type
_entity_poly.pdbx_seq_one_letter_code
_entity_poly.pdbx_strand_id
1 'polypeptide(L)'
;MDAMGERKEHRQGSAAALSGRRLADVIKLVPSFFGFAFVRAWDDLAFSRFAALFPDTPWLGQDIVSLGMLPVFLLVVLAARRLAPLYRRPALVIGAPLMMVAAVVFYELSLGLPDGAQAALVLAALLAGAGAALSILQWAELQSCLNSLQIVLYVSGSFFLGSLLGWMALDAGPERMAVIMLLLPVLSLFCLKAAFAKIAQADLPKSDWGAVRFPWKLVIVLGVYEFAMGVTQGGTSFGADAPVLGVLVASAVLFCLAFFFSHRFDFTRIYRTPFVLMVCGLLAAVLSFSASNAVANMLVSTGYALMFLLLTMLLCDISHRYGVSAALLCSIEELVMFSGVGGHLAVQPAVQAAVPPLQDGVVVSISLTVLVVVASMVLLSEREYSRWGASFFGVGSRDPEGDAQAAFVRRCEELAGQHRLSPREKEVFQLIAEGKSPSEIEGELYIASGTLKSHTRRIYQKFNVHSRGELIALLQEKEG
;
A
#
# COMPACT_ATOMS: atom_id res chain seq x y z
N MET A 1 -52.83 -12.36 -2.79
CA MET A 1 -51.74 -11.87 -3.65
C MET A 1 -51.09 -10.60 -3.10
N ASP A 2 -51.55 -10.01 -2.02
CA ASP A 2 -51.08 -8.68 -1.52
C ASP A 2 -49.96 -8.72 -0.48
N ALA A 3 -49.79 -9.79 0.25
CA ALA A 3 -48.72 -9.85 1.29
C ALA A 3 -47.28 -10.03 0.75
N MET A 4 -47.13 -10.40 -0.52
CA MET A 4 -45.82 -10.56 -1.18
C MET A 4 -45.33 -9.26 -1.84
N GLY A 5 -46.28 -8.37 -2.20
CA GLY A 5 -46.01 -7.03 -2.73
C GLY A 5 -45.48 -6.09 -1.65
N GLU A 6 -46.12 -6.04 -0.50
CA GLU A 6 -45.72 -5.17 0.62
C GLU A 6 -44.36 -5.53 1.22
N ARG A 7 -43.98 -6.81 1.24
CA ARG A 7 -42.63 -7.23 1.68
C ARG A 7 -41.52 -6.85 0.70
N LYS A 8 -41.81 -6.76 -0.60
CA LYS A 8 -40.85 -6.29 -1.61
C LYS A 8 -40.66 -4.78 -1.55
N GLU A 9 -41.74 -4.02 -1.38
CA GLU A 9 -41.64 -2.56 -1.22
C GLU A 9 -40.95 -2.15 0.08
N HIS A 10 -41.22 -2.85 1.19
CA HIS A 10 -40.56 -2.58 2.47
C HIS A 10 -39.05 -2.92 2.43
N ARG A 11 -38.61 -3.96 1.69
CA ARG A 11 -37.21 -4.29 1.47
C ARG A 11 -36.54 -3.32 0.50
N GLN A 12 -37.20 -2.86 -0.54
CA GLN A 12 -36.68 -1.85 -1.45
C GLN A 12 -36.59 -0.46 -0.79
N GLY A 13 -37.59 -0.09 0.02
CA GLY A 13 -37.56 1.15 0.80
C GLY A 13 -36.42 1.16 1.86
N SER A 14 -36.16 0.03 2.53
CA SER A 14 -35.09 -0.10 3.50
C SER A 14 -33.68 -0.09 2.85
N ALA A 15 -33.54 -0.71 1.69
CA ALA A 15 -32.27 -0.68 0.93
C ALA A 15 -32.00 0.69 0.32
N ALA A 16 -33.03 1.40 -0.16
CA ALA A 16 -32.88 2.77 -0.67
C ALA A 16 -32.60 3.79 0.44
N ALA A 17 -33.15 3.60 1.66
CA ALA A 17 -32.90 4.44 2.82
C ALA A 17 -31.47 4.29 3.36
N LEU A 18 -30.85 3.13 3.17
CA LEU A 18 -29.41 2.91 3.50
C LEU A 18 -28.47 3.47 2.44
N SER A 19 -28.90 3.57 1.17
CA SER A 19 -28.08 4.11 0.09
C SER A 19 -27.97 5.65 0.09
N GLY A 20 -28.83 6.34 0.83
CA GLY A 20 -28.87 7.80 0.89
C GLY A 20 -28.14 8.44 2.07
N ARG A 21 -27.69 7.67 3.07
CA ARG A 21 -26.90 8.22 4.17
C ARG A 21 -25.46 8.47 3.67
N ARG A 22 -25.05 9.74 3.72
CA ARG A 22 -23.64 10.11 3.45
C ARG A 22 -22.74 9.33 4.39
N LEU A 23 -21.62 8.84 3.88
CA LEU A 23 -20.64 8.10 4.68
C LEU A 23 -20.20 8.87 5.94
N ALA A 24 -20.17 10.22 5.84
CA ALA A 24 -19.93 11.13 6.96
C ALA A 24 -20.88 10.90 8.16
N ASP A 25 -22.11 10.41 7.91
CA ASP A 25 -23.10 10.15 8.97
C ASP A 25 -22.90 8.77 9.63
N VAL A 26 -22.11 7.89 9.01
CA VAL A 26 -21.91 6.50 9.45
C VAL A 26 -20.51 6.25 10.01
N ILE A 27 -19.49 6.94 9.51
CA ILE A 27 -18.11 6.76 9.96
C ILE A 27 -17.73 7.87 10.94
N LYS A 28 -17.65 7.51 12.22
CA LYS A 28 -17.00 8.34 13.22
C LYS A 28 -15.48 8.24 12.99
N LEU A 29 -14.90 9.27 12.36
CA LEU A 29 -13.45 9.36 12.22
C LEU A 29 -12.80 9.46 13.60
N VAL A 30 -11.83 8.62 13.84
CA VAL A 30 -11.11 8.55 15.11
C VAL A 30 -9.76 9.26 14.95
N PRO A 31 -9.53 10.42 15.62
CA PRO A 31 -8.34 11.23 15.41
C PRO A 31 -7.01 10.48 15.58
N SER A 32 -6.94 9.53 16.53
CA SER A 32 -5.71 8.78 16.78
C SER A 32 -5.25 7.92 15.58
N PHE A 33 -6.14 7.57 14.66
CA PHE A 33 -5.76 6.81 13.46
C PHE A 33 -5.07 7.66 12.39
N PHE A 34 -5.14 9.00 12.49
CA PHE A 34 -4.38 9.92 11.63
C PHE A 34 -2.97 10.21 12.14
N GLY A 35 -2.53 9.59 13.22
CA GLY A 35 -1.21 9.88 13.81
C GLY A 35 -0.02 9.53 12.92
N PHE A 36 -0.20 8.78 11.84
CA PHE A 36 0.80 8.58 10.80
C PHE A 36 1.17 9.89 10.10
N ALA A 37 0.27 10.89 10.09
CA ALA A 37 0.56 12.22 9.58
C ALA A 37 1.79 12.86 10.24
N PHE A 38 2.01 12.60 11.52
CA PHE A 38 3.17 13.14 12.24
C PHE A 38 4.49 12.48 11.79
N VAL A 39 4.47 11.20 11.41
CA VAL A 39 5.64 10.52 10.82
C VAL A 39 5.92 11.10 9.44
N ARG A 40 4.88 11.26 8.62
CA ARG A 40 5.03 11.85 7.27
C ARG A 40 5.56 13.27 7.31
N ALA A 41 4.97 14.13 8.17
CA ALA A 41 5.47 15.49 8.35
C ALA A 41 6.94 15.51 8.78
N TRP A 42 7.30 14.64 9.72
CA TRP A 42 8.69 14.53 10.18
C TRP A 42 9.64 14.09 9.07
N ASP A 43 9.23 13.12 8.27
CA ASP A 43 10.00 12.59 7.16
C ASP A 43 10.25 13.67 6.09
N ASP A 44 9.20 14.38 5.68
CA ASP A 44 9.29 15.51 4.73
C ASP A 44 10.25 16.61 5.25
N LEU A 45 10.19 16.94 6.54
CA LEU A 45 11.09 17.91 7.17
C LEU A 45 12.53 17.39 7.28
N ALA A 46 12.73 16.09 7.58
CA ALA A 46 14.05 15.50 7.63
C ALA A 46 14.71 15.51 6.24
N PHE A 47 14.01 15.09 5.20
CA PHE A 47 14.52 15.18 3.82
C PHE A 47 14.89 16.62 3.44
N SER A 48 14.05 17.60 3.77
CA SER A 48 14.32 19.02 3.50
C SER A 48 15.56 19.52 4.24
N ARG A 49 15.72 19.20 5.52
CA ARG A 49 16.88 19.62 6.32
C ARG A 49 18.17 19.02 5.84
N PHE A 50 18.20 17.71 5.52
CA PHE A 50 19.39 17.06 4.99
C PHE A 50 19.69 17.55 3.57
N ALA A 51 18.69 17.83 2.72
CA ALA A 51 18.89 18.42 1.41
C ALA A 51 19.53 19.82 1.48
N ALA A 52 19.17 20.61 2.48
CA ALA A 52 19.74 21.96 2.69
C ALA A 52 21.25 21.96 3.00
N LEU A 53 21.82 20.84 3.44
CA LEU A 53 23.26 20.70 3.67
C LEU A 53 24.06 20.56 2.38
N PHE A 54 23.41 20.19 1.29
CA PHE A 54 24.01 19.97 -0.01
C PHE A 54 23.30 20.83 -1.08
N PRO A 55 23.46 22.17 -1.04
CA PRO A 55 22.70 23.07 -1.91
C PRO A 55 22.90 22.81 -3.40
N ASP A 56 24.11 22.35 -3.78
CA ASP A 56 24.43 21.99 -5.18
C ASP A 56 23.89 20.63 -5.61
N THR A 57 23.62 19.74 -4.64
CA THR A 57 23.17 18.38 -4.84
C THR A 57 22.14 17.99 -3.77
N PRO A 58 20.94 18.63 -3.73
CA PRO A 58 19.98 18.44 -2.62
C PRO A 58 19.50 16.98 -2.48
N TRP A 59 19.45 16.23 -3.58
CA TRP A 59 19.10 14.81 -3.61
C TRP A 59 20.08 13.95 -2.80
N LEU A 60 21.38 14.34 -2.69
CA LEU A 60 22.36 13.59 -1.89
C LEU A 60 21.99 13.55 -0.40
N GLY A 61 21.45 14.63 0.13
CA GLY A 61 20.96 14.67 1.51
C GLY A 61 19.78 13.74 1.74
N GLN A 62 18.87 13.68 0.78
CA GLN A 62 17.74 12.75 0.82
C GLN A 62 18.18 11.30 0.73
N ASP A 63 19.13 10.98 -0.15
CA ASP A 63 19.70 9.63 -0.31
C ASP A 63 20.36 9.12 0.96
N ILE A 64 21.10 9.98 1.68
CA ILE A 64 21.77 9.59 2.93
C ILE A 64 20.71 9.17 3.98
N VAL A 65 19.59 9.87 4.08
CA VAL A 65 18.49 9.47 4.96
C VAL A 65 17.85 8.16 4.47
N SER A 66 17.60 8.04 3.18
CA SER A 66 17.06 6.80 2.58
C SER A 66 17.97 5.60 2.83
N LEU A 67 19.30 5.77 2.70
CA LEU A 67 20.25 4.72 3.04
C LEU A 67 20.18 4.29 4.51
N GLY A 68 19.77 5.18 5.42
CA GLY A 68 19.47 4.82 6.82
C GLY A 68 18.23 3.93 6.98
N MET A 69 17.27 4.00 6.05
CA MET A 69 16.06 3.14 6.05
C MET A 69 16.37 1.72 5.56
N LEU A 70 17.30 1.57 4.61
CA LEU A 70 17.61 0.31 3.93
C LEU A 70 17.91 -0.86 4.88
N PRO A 71 18.77 -0.74 5.91
CA PRO A 71 19.06 -1.83 6.83
C PRO A 71 17.81 -2.32 7.58
N VAL A 72 16.89 -1.41 7.92
CA VAL A 72 15.66 -1.75 8.63
C VAL A 72 14.74 -2.58 7.75
N PHE A 73 14.48 -2.13 6.52
CA PHE A 73 13.63 -2.86 5.60
C PHE A 73 14.23 -4.22 5.23
N LEU A 74 15.53 -4.30 4.96
CA LEU A 74 16.23 -5.57 4.71
C LEU A 74 16.16 -6.49 5.93
N LEU A 75 16.41 -5.98 7.13
CA LEU A 75 16.31 -6.77 8.36
C LEU A 75 14.91 -7.33 8.57
N VAL A 76 13.89 -6.51 8.34
CA VAL A 76 12.49 -6.97 8.46
C VAL A 76 12.17 -8.02 7.40
N VAL A 77 12.59 -7.84 6.14
CA VAL A 77 12.37 -8.86 5.09
C VAL A 77 13.06 -10.18 5.44
N LEU A 78 14.31 -10.14 5.91
CA LEU A 78 15.09 -11.34 6.23
C LEU A 78 14.65 -12.01 7.54
N ALA A 79 14.25 -11.22 8.54
CA ALA A 79 13.94 -11.69 9.87
C ALA A 79 12.45 -11.54 10.25
N ALA A 80 11.55 -11.33 9.29
CA ALA A 80 10.13 -11.09 9.52
C ALA A 80 9.49 -12.15 10.42
N ARG A 81 9.82 -13.43 10.22
CA ARG A 81 9.31 -14.54 11.06
C ARG A 81 9.65 -14.40 12.54
N ARG A 82 10.74 -13.68 12.87
CA ARG A 82 11.18 -13.48 14.25
C ARG A 82 10.73 -12.11 14.80
N LEU A 83 10.62 -11.10 13.94
CA LEU A 83 10.38 -9.72 14.33
C LEU A 83 8.90 -9.37 14.36
N ALA A 84 8.11 -9.82 13.38
CA ALA A 84 6.69 -9.50 13.29
C ALA A 84 5.86 -10.34 14.30
N PRO A 85 4.80 -9.76 14.87
CA PRO A 85 4.39 -8.37 14.69
C PRO A 85 5.21 -7.40 15.57
N LEU A 86 5.60 -6.26 14.97
CA LEU A 86 6.47 -5.26 15.60
C LEU A 86 5.81 -4.58 16.82
N TYR A 87 4.49 -4.37 16.76
CA TYR A 87 3.74 -3.69 17.85
C TYR A 87 3.83 -4.42 19.19
N ARG A 88 4.08 -5.74 19.19
CA ARG A 88 4.27 -6.53 20.42
C ARG A 88 5.64 -6.33 21.08
N ARG A 89 6.55 -5.63 20.43
CA ARG A 89 7.93 -5.43 20.91
C ARG A 89 8.11 -4.01 21.43
N PRO A 90 7.97 -3.76 22.74
CA PRO A 90 8.03 -2.41 23.30
C PRO A 90 9.34 -1.69 22.98
N ALA A 91 10.45 -2.44 22.87
CA ALA A 91 11.75 -1.88 22.50
C ALA A 91 11.74 -1.26 21.09
N LEU A 92 11.05 -1.88 20.10
CA LEU A 92 10.93 -1.33 18.76
C LEU A 92 9.92 -0.17 18.70
N VAL A 93 8.79 -0.32 19.45
CA VAL A 93 7.74 0.71 19.48
C VAL A 93 8.24 2.03 20.09
N ILE A 94 9.07 1.95 21.13
CA ILE A 94 9.66 3.14 21.78
C ILE A 94 10.96 3.54 21.07
N GLY A 95 11.71 2.57 20.56
CA GLY A 95 12.99 2.80 19.88
C GLY A 95 12.87 3.66 18.63
N ALA A 96 11.81 3.47 17.83
CA ALA A 96 11.60 4.23 16.61
C ALA A 96 11.53 5.77 16.85
N PRO A 97 10.62 6.29 17.70
CA PRO A 97 10.59 7.72 17.98
C PRO A 97 11.84 8.22 18.72
N LEU A 98 12.50 7.38 19.55
CA LEU A 98 13.75 7.76 20.17
C LEU A 98 14.89 7.96 19.15
N MET A 99 14.98 7.11 18.11
CA MET A 99 15.93 7.29 17.02
C MET A 99 15.65 8.58 16.24
N MET A 100 14.38 8.89 15.95
CA MET A 100 13.99 10.12 15.27
C MET A 100 14.36 11.37 16.11
N VAL A 101 14.11 11.35 17.41
CA VAL A 101 14.51 12.43 18.32
C VAL A 101 16.03 12.56 18.40
N ALA A 102 16.74 11.43 18.55
CA ALA A 102 18.19 11.43 18.58
C ALA A 102 18.81 11.95 17.27
N ALA A 103 18.20 11.65 16.12
CA ALA A 103 18.62 12.18 14.83
C ALA A 103 18.60 13.71 14.80
N VAL A 104 17.54 14.32 15.32
CA VAL A 104 17.45 15.80 15.42
C VAL A 104 18.54 16.34 16.33
N VAL A 105 18.77 15.71 17.49
CA VAL A 105 19.81 16.15 18.44
C VAL A 105 21.20 16.05 17.80
N PHE A 106 21.55 14.95 17.15
CA PHE A 106 22.84 14.81 16.48
C PHE A 106 23.00 15.74 15.30
N TYR A 107 21.92 16.03 14.57
CA TYR A 107 21.91 17.02 13.52
C TYR A 107 22.26 18.43 14.07
N GLU A 108 21.57 18.88 15.12
CA GLU A 108 21.85 20.19 15.73
C GLU A 108 23.27 20.26 16.33
N LEU A 109 23.72 19.17 16.97
CA LEU A 109 25.11 19.07 17.47
C LEU A 109 26.13 19.19 16.33
N SER A 110 25.85 18.62 15.16
CA SER A 110 26.77 18.69 14.01
C SER A 110 27.00 20.11 13.53
N LEU A 111 26.02 20.99 13.66
CA LEU A 111 26.13 22.39 13.27
C LEU A 111 27.06 23.20 14.20
N GLY A 112 27.26 22.74 15.45
CA GLY A 112 28.09 23.40 16.45
C GLY A 112 29.51 22.84 16.59
N LEU A 113 29.84 21.72 15.94
CA LEU A 113 31.13 21.03 16.12
C LEU A 113 32.06 21.24 14.91
N PRO A 114 33.26 21.83 15.08
CA PRO A 114 34.19 22.06 13.96
C PRO A 114 34.82 20.76 13.41
N ASP A 115 35.20 19.82 14.28
CA ASP A 115 35.99 18.61 13.90
C ASP A 115 35.18 17.31 13.94
N GLY A 116 33.97 17.29 14.48
CA GLY A 116 33.10 16.11 14.60
C GLY A 116 31.83 16.17 13.75
N ALA A 117 31.66 17.23 13.00
CA ALA A 117 30.44 17.52 12.28
C ALA A 117 30.00 16.40 11.33
N GLN A 118 30.91 15.85 10.55
CA GLN A 118 30.60 14.80 9.58
C GLN A 118 30.11 13.50 10.23
N ALA A 119 30.79 13.05 11.29
CA ALA A 119 30.42 11.82 11.99
C ALA A 119 29.03 11.96 12.67
N ALA A 120 28.78 13.10 13.31
CA ALA A 120 27.48 13.42 13.93
C ALA A 120 26.38 13.50 12.88
N LEU A 121 26.66 14.08 11.71
CA LEU A 121 25.72 14.19 10.61
C LEU A 121 25.35 12.84 10.00
N VAL A 122 26.35 11.99 9.74
CA VAL A 122 26.12 10.62 9.24
C VAL A 122 25.30 9.81 10.26
N LEU A 123 25.62 9.92 11.54
CA LEU A 123 24.85 9.26 12.60
C LEU A 123 23.41 9.80 12.67
N ALA A 124 23.23 11.11 12.55
CA ALA A 124 21.92 11.74 12.49
C ALA A 124 21.08 11.18 11.32
N ALA A 125 21.65 11.08 10.12
CA ALA A 125 20.98 10.57 8.93
C ALA A 125 20.61 9.09 9.07
N LEU A 126 21.50 8.26 9.58
CA LEU A 126 21.23 6.84 9.80
C LEU A 126 20.13 6.63 10.84
N LEU A 127 20.16 7.40 11.94
CA LEU A 127 19.11 7.36 12.96
C LEU A 127 17.78 7.89 12.43
N ALA A 128 17.80 8.96 11.62
CA ALA A 128 16.64 9.51 10.94
C ALA A 128 15.96 8.43 10.09
N GLY A 129 16.71 7.81 9.18
CA GLY A 129 16.19 6.78 8.31
C GLY A 129 15.69 5.55 9.07
N ALA A 130 16.48 5.04 10.01
CA ALA A 130 16.10 3.86 10.79
C ALA A 130 14.84 4.09 11.64
N GLY A 131 14.73 5.25 12.29
CA GLY A 131 13.56 5.64 13.09
C GLY A 131 12.31 5.82 12.24
N ALA A 132 12.42 6.50 11.09
CA ALA A 132 11.34 6.68 10.14
C ALA A 132 10.85 5.32 9.59
N ALA A 133 11.76 4.46 9.11
CA ALA A 133 11.41 3.13 8.60
C ALA A 133 10.66 2.27 9.61
N LEU A 134 11.14 2.20 10.86
CA LEU A 134 10.45 1.47 11.92
C LEU A 134 9.06 2.06 12.21
N SER A 135 8.93 3.38 12.21
CA SER A 135 7.65 4.07 12.43
C SER A 135 6.66 3.79 11.30
N ILE A 136 7.10 3.84 10.04
CA ILE A 136 6.30 3.49 8.86
C ILE A 136 5.75 2.07 8.99
N LEU A 137 6.60 1.10 9.31
CA LEU A 137 6.19 -0.31 9.43
C LEU A 137 5.22 -0.55 10.60
N GLN A 138 5.37 0.15 11.73
CA GLN A 138 4.44 0.05 12.85
C GLN A 138 3.06 0.63 12.49
N TRP A 139 3.02 1.73 11.74
CA TRP A 139 1.78 2.28 11.22
C TRP A 139 1.14 1.40 10.16
N ALA A 140 1.93 0.75 9.30
CA ALA A 140 1.43 -0.25 8.36
C ALA A 140 0.77 -1.43 9.08
N GLU A 141 1.34 -1.92 10.21
CA GLU A 141 0.69 -2.93 11.05
C GLU A 141 -0.64 -2.44 11.62
N LEU A 142 -0.73 -1.19 12.10
CA LEU A 142 -2.00 -0.63 12.57
C LEU A 142 -3.03 -0.52 11.43
N GLN A 143 -2.61 0.00 10.27
CA GLN A 143 -3.48 0.18 9.11
C GLN A 143 -4.02 -1.17 8.61
N SER A 144 -3.23 -2.23 8.69
CA SER A 144 -3.67 -3.59 8.34
C SER A 144 -4.73 -4.18 9.28
N CYS A 145 -5.01 -3.54 10.42
CA CYS A 145 -6.11 -3.94 11.31
C CYS A 145 -7.47 -3.34 10.88
N LEU A 146 -7.48 -2.49 9.87
CA LEU A 146 -8.64 -1.71 9.46
C LEU A 146 -9.31 -2.35 8.24
N ASN A 147 -10.61 -2.10 8.06
CA ASN A 147 -11.29 -2.52 6.84
C ASN A 147 -10.85 -1.66 5.63
N SER A 148 -11.06 -2.15 4.41
CA SER A 148 -10.57 -1.54 3.18
C SER A 148 -10.93 -0.05 3.05
N LEU A 149 -12.15 0.36 3.42
CA LEU A 149 -12.56 1.76 3.36
C LEU A 149 -11.86 2.63 4.40
N GLN A 150 -11.68 2.11 5.62
CA GLN A 150 -10.93 2.77 6.67
C GLN A 150 -9.44 2.91 6.28
N ILE A 151 -8.85 1.87 5.66
CA ILE A 151 -7.49 1.93 5.12
C ILE A 151 -7.36 3.13 4.17
N VAL A 152 -8.25 3.25 3.18
CA VAL A 152 -8.19 4.37 2.23
C VAL A 152 -8.31 5.72 2.92
N LEU A 153 -9.29 5.87 3.83
CA LEU A 153 -9.51 7.15 4.53
C LEU A 153 -8.34 7.53 5.43
N TYR A 154 -7.84 6.60 6.24
CA TYR A 154 -6.79 6.94 7.21
C TYR A 154 -5.41 7.03 6.56
N VAL A 155 -5.10 6.20 5.55
CA VAL A 155 -3.83 6.32 4.81
C VAL A 155 -3.80 7.62 4.02
N SER A 156 -4.78 7.86 3.13
CA SER A 156 -4.79 9.09 2.32
C SER A 156 -4.90 10.35 3.18
N GLY A 157 -5.75 10.33 4.22
CA GLY A 157 -5.87 11.45 5.14
C GLY A 157 -4.60 11.72 5.94
N SER A 158 -3.86 10.67 6.34
CA SER A 158 -2.58 10.85 7.04
C SER A 158 -1.50 11.40 6.12
N PHE A 159 -1.44 10.96 4.86
CA PHE A 159 -0.51 11.53 3.87
C PHE A 159 -0.85 12.99 3.58
N PHE A 160 -2.14 13.31 3.37
CA PHE A 160 -2.57 14.69 3.16
C PHE A 160 -2.21 15.60 4.33
N LEU A 161 -2.60 15.22 5.54
CA LEU A 161 -2.33 16.02 6.75
C LEU A 161 -0.82 16.10 7.03
N GLY A 162 -0.08 15.02 6.82
CA GLY A 162 1.36 14.99 7.05
C GLY A 162 2.11 15.92 6.10
N SER A 163 1.86 15.82 4.80
CA SER A 163 2.50 16.70 3.82
C SER A 163 2.06 18.17 3.98
N LEU A 164 0.81 18.41 4.39
CA LEU A 164 0.35 19.77 4.70
C LEU A 164 1.10 20.34 5.92
N LEU A 165 1.23 19.56 7.01
CA LEU A 165 1.97 19.95 8.20
C LEU A 165 3.45 20.17 7.89
N GLY A 166 4.07 19.28 7.12
CA GLY A 166 5.46 19.42 6.66
C GLY A 166 5.65 20.69 5.87
N TRP A 167 4.81 20.92 4.86
CA TRP A 167 4.85 22.13 4.04
C TRP A 167 4.69 23.42 4.85
N MET A 168 3.73 23.47 5.78
CA MET A 168 3.53 24.63 6.67
C MET A 168 4.72 24.88 7.61
N ALA A 169 5.46 23.85 7.97
CA ALA A 169 6.60 23.94 8.88
C ALA A 169 7.90 24.33 8.18
N LEU A 170 8.00 24.26 6.85
CA LEU A 170 9.22 24.61 6.10
C LEU A 170 9.67 26.06 6.36
N ASP A 171 8.74 27.01 6.51
CA ASP A 171 9.02 28.42 6.76
C ASP A 171 9.20 28.78 8.24
N ALA A 172 9.16 27.79 9.15
CA ALA A 172 9.18 28.06 10.59
C ALA A 172 10.52 28.59 11.13
N GLY A 173 11.58 28.53 10.33
CA GLY A 173 12.95 28.83 10.75
C GLY A 173 13.59 27.65 11.52
N PRO A 174 14.95 27.60 11.58
CA PRO A 174 15.67 26.41 12.01
C PRO A 174 15.36 25.97 13.45
N GLU A 175 15.29 26.90 14.39
CA GLU A 175 15.02 26.59 15.81
C GLU A 175 13.61 26.04 16.02
N ARG A 176 12.60 26.69 15.42
CA ARG A 176 11.20 26.22 15.53
C ARG A 176 11.01 24.88 14.83
N MET A 177 11.65 24.69 13.68
CA MET A 177 11.64 23.43 12.96
C MET A 177 12.25 22.30 13.82
N ALA A 178 13.36 22.52 14.49
CA ALA A 178 13.95 21.55 15.42
C ALA A 178 12.95 21.17 16.54
N VAL A 179 12.29 22.12 17.15
CA VAL A 179 11.26 21.86 18.17
C VAL A 179 10.10 21.06 17.60
N ILE A 180 9.59 21.40 16.42
CA ILE A 180 8.53 20.66 15.74
C ILE A 180 8.97 19.22 15.51
N MET A 181 10.17 19.01 14.97
CA MET A 181 10.70 17.68 14.68
C MET A 181 10.96 16.84 15.94
N LEU A 182 11.21 17.45 17.11
CA LEU A 182 11.29 16.72 18.39
C LEU A 182 9.91 16.27 18.88
N LEU A 183 8.86 17.06 18.62
CA LEU A 183 7.50 16.77 19.10
C LEU A 183 6.77 15.75 18.23
N LEU A 184 6.93 15.77 16.91
CA LEU A 184 6.20 14.93 15.96
C LEU A 184 6.31 13.42 16.26
N PRO A 185 7.51 12.84 16.54
CA PRO A 185 7.62 11.41 16.84
C PRO A 185 6.92 11.01 18.14
N VAL A 186 6.94 11.91 19.13
CA VAL A 186 6.27 11.70 20.42
C VAL A 186 4.76 11.68 20.25
N LEU A 187 4.20 12.65 19.48
CA LEU A 187 2.78 12.72 19.16
C LEU A 187 2.34 11.47 18.35
N SER A 188 3.16 11.05 17.40
CA SER A 188 2.90 9.83 16.64
C SER A 188 2.82 8.60 17.55
N LEU A 189 3.76 8.43 18.48
CA LEU A 189 3.76 7.33 19.44
C LEU A 189 2.50 7.31 20.31
N PHE A 190 2.07 8.48 20.81
CA PHE A 190 0.83 8.57 21.57
C PHE A 190 -0.38 8.17 20.75
N CYS A 191 -0.48 8.66 19.52
CA CYS A 191 -1.55 8.29 18.59
C CYS A 191 -1.54 6.80 18.26
N LEU A 192 -0.36 6.22 18.00
CA LEU A 192 -0.20 4.79 17.70
C LEU A 192 -0.71 3.92 18.85
N LYS A 193 -0.28 4.21 20.08
CA LYS A 193 -0.75 3.48 21.29
C LYS A 193 -2.25 3.65 21.49
N ALA A 194 -2.76 4.87 21.37
CA ALA A 194 -4.18 5.15 21.50
C ALA A 194 -5.03 4.48 20.41
N ALA A 195 -4.48 4.32 19.20
CA ALA A 195 -5.13 3.65 18.11
C ALA A 195 -5.17 2.14 18.33
N PHE A 196 -4.06 1.49 18.67
CA PHE A 196 -4.04 0.05 19.00
C PHE A 196 -4.96 -0.31 20.18
N ALA A 197 -5.11 0.56 21.16
CA ALA A 197 -6.03 0.36 22.28
C ALA A 197 -7.52 0.30 21.86
N LYS A 198 -7.85 0.78 20.66
CA LYS A 198 -9.21 0.76 20.10
C LYS A 198 -9.46 -0.40 19.12
N ILE A 199 -8.42 -1.13 18.75
CA ILE A 199 -8.53 -2.29 17.87
C ILE A 199 -9.02 -3.49 18.67
N ALA A 200 -10.02 -4.21 18.14
CA ALA A 200 -10.48 -5.45 18.74
C ALA A 200 -9.38 -6.52 18.70
N GLN A 201 -9.32 -7.39 19.71
CA GLN A 201 -8.29 -8.43 19.78
C GLN A 201 -8.28 -9.37 18.57
N ALA A 202 -9.44 -9.60 17.95
CA ALA A 202 -9.57 -10.44 16.77
C ALA A 202 -8.91 -9.83 15.53
N ASP A 203 -8.86 -8.50 15.46
CA ASP A 203 -8.35 -7.73 14.31
C ASP A 203 -6.89 -7.32 14.46
N LEU A 204 -6.24 -7.66 15.60
CA LEU A 204 -4.82 -7.36 15.80
C LEU A 204 -3.95 -8.03 14.74
N PRO A 205 -2.78 -7.41 14.38
CA PRO A 205 -1.92 -7.90 13.31
C PRO A 205 -1.54 -9.36 13.53
N LYS A 206 -1.80 -10.17 12.52
CA LYS A 206 -1.43 -11.57 12.46
C LYS A 206 -0.13 -11.70 11.67
N SER A 207 0.60 -12.77 11.89
CA SER A 207 1.84 -13.07 11.17
C SER A 207 1.79 -14.51 10.66
N ASP A 208 0.69 -14.84 9.97
CA ASP A 208 0.55 -16.13 9.32
C ASP A 208 1.42 -16.17 8.06
N TRP A 209 2.10 -17.29 7.87
CA TRP A 209 3.04 -17.51 6.75
C TRP A 209 2.43 -18.39 5.68
N GLY A 210 1.12 -18.27 5.48
CA GLY A 210 0.41 -18.94 4.39
C GLY A 210 0.90 -18.48 3.01
N ALA A 211 0.66 -19.31 2.00
CA ALA A 211 0.98 -18.98 0.61
C ALA A 211 0.04 -17.86 0.11
N VAL A 212 0.45 -16.62 0.23
CA VAL A 212 -0.25 -15.48 -0.36
C VAL A 212 0.40 -15.13 -1.69
N ARG A 213 -0.42 -14.87 -2.70
CA ARG A 213 0.07 -14.34 -3.97
C ARG A 213 0.41 -12.87 -3.78
N PHE A 214 1.69 -12.57 -3.80
CA PHE A 214 2.19 -11.20 -3.69
C PHE A 214 2.06 -10.46 -5.04
N PRO A 215 1.67 -9.16 -5.06
CA PRO A 215 1.43 -8.40 -6.29
C PRO A 215 2.72 -7.90 -6.95
N TRP A 216 3.67 -8.82 -7.29
CA TRP A 216 4.98 -8.47 -7.85
C TRP A 216 4.94 -7.54 -9.06
N LYS A 217 3.93 -7.70 -9.91
CA LYS A 217 3.80 -6.86 -11.11
C LYS A 217 3.56 -5.39 -10.76
N LEU A 218 2.72 -5.13 -9.75
CA LEU A 218 2.45 -3.77 -9.28
C LEU A 218 3.68 -3.17 -8.60
N VAL A 219 4.40 -3.97 -7.81
CA VAL A 219 5.64 -3.56 -7.15
C VAL A 219 6.72 -3.22 -8.18
N ILE A 220 6.88 -4.02 -9.24
CA ILE A 220 7.84 -3.72 -10.32
C ILE A 220 7.46 -2.44 -11.05
N VAL A 221 6.16 -2.21 -11.33
CA VAL A 221 5.71 -0.96 -11.96
C VAL A 221 5.97 0.25 -11.07
N LEU A 222 5.74 0.12 -9.76
CA LEU A 222 6.14 1.17 -8.80
C LEU A 222 7.63 1.45 -8.89
N GLY A 223 8.47 0.40 -8.95
CA GLY A 223 9.93 0.56 -9.12
C GLY A 223 10.31 1.29 -10.41
N VAL A 224 9.61 1.04 -11.50
CA VAL A 224 9.82 1.80 -12.75
C VAL A 224 9.42 3.26 -12.59
N TYR A 225 8.34 3.55 -11.85
CA TYR A 225 7.92 4.92 -11.58
C TYR A 225 8.90 5.65 -10.67
N GLU A 226 9.37 4.98 -9.60
CA GLU A 226 10.43 5.49 -8.73
C GLU A 226 11.73 5.79 -9.50
N PHE A 227 12.16 4.84 -10.34
CA PHE A 227 13.32 5.02 -11.20
C PHE A 227 13.16 6.24 -12.10
N ALA A 228 11.99 6.40 -12.75
CA ALA A 228 11.70 7.54 -13.59
C ALA A 228 11.72 8.86 -12.79
N MET A 229 11.16 8.86 -11.58
CA MET A 229 11.24 9.99 -10.65
C MET A 229 12.69 10.32 -10.30
N GLY A 230 13.50 9.34 -9.92
CA GLY A 230 14.89 9.53 -9.56
C GLY A 230 15.71 10.14 -10.70
N VAL A 231 15.56 9.62 -11.91
CA VAL A 231 16.25 10.18 -13.09
C VAL A 231 15.81 11.60 -13.40
N THR A 232 14.53 11.94 -13.23
CA THR A 232 14.02 13.28 -13.52
C THR A 232 14.35 14.30 -12.43
N GLN A 233 14.36 13.92 -11.15
CA GLN A 233 14.65 14.82 -10.03
C GLN A 233 16.11 15.27 -9.97
N GLY A 234 17.04 14.46 -10.41
CA GLY A 234 18.44 14.82 -10.46
C GLY A 234 18.77 15.89 -11.51
N GLY A 235 17.85 16.23 -12.42
CA GLY A 235 17.98 17.36 -13.35
C GLY A 235 17.65 18.68 -12.65
N THR A 236 18.49 19.68 -12.83
CA THR A 236 18.45 21.03 -12.19
C THR A 236 17.17 21.84 -12.39
N SER A 237 16.16 21.27 -13.02
CA SER A 237 14.92 21.95 -13.42
C SER A 237 13.74 21.73 -12.49
N PHE A 238 13.87 20.91 -11.46
CA PHE A 238 12.77 20.57 -10.55
C PHE A 238 12.83 21.44 -9.29
N GLY A 239 11.80 22.26 -9.05
CA GLY A 239 11.66 22.99 -7.77
C GLY A 239 11.56 21.97 -6.61
N ALA A 240 12.17 22.30 -5.49
CA ALA A 240 12.22 21.44 -4.30
C ALA A 240 10.82 21.05 -3.76
N ASP A 241 9.80 21.83 -4.10
CA ASP A 241 8.42 21.66 -3.58
C ASP A 241 7.54 20.71 -4.41
N ALA A 242 7.95 20.36 -5.63
CA ALA A 242 7.12 19.57 -6.55
C ALA A 242 6.73 18.19 -6.01
N PRO A 243 7.63 17.42 -5.35
CA PRO A 243 7.26 16.12 -4.78
C PRO A 243 6.20 16.22 -3.70
N VAL A 244 6.30 17.20 -2.81
CA VAL A 244 5.34 17.45 -1.72
C VAL A 244 3.96 17.79 -2.28
N LEU A 245 3.90 18.68 -3.28
CA LEU A 245 2.65 19.05 -3.95
C LEU A 245 1.98 17.86 -4.63
N GLY A 246 2.76 16.98 -5.27
CA GLY A 246 2.23 15.75 -5.88
C GLY A 246 1.57 14.83 -4.87
N VAL A 247 2.21 14.58 -3.74
CA VAL A 247 1.64 13.79 -2.63
C VAL A 247 0.39 14.44 -2.05
N LEU A 248 0.40 15.76 -1.84
CA LEU A 248 -0.75 16.53 -1.36
C LEU A 248 -1.96 16.35 -2.29
N VAL A 249 -1.78 16.51 -3.59
CA VAL A 249 -2.87 16.40 -4.57
C VAL A 249 -3.37 14.95 -4.64
N ALA A 250 -2.48 13.97 -4.75
CA ALA A 250 -2.85 12.55 -4.82
C ALA A 250 -3.64 12.11 -3.59
N SER A 251 -3.14 12.42 -2.39
CA SER A 251 -3.76 12.04 -1.13
C SER A 251 -5.08 12.77 -0.87
N ALA A 252 -5.17 14.08 -1.20
CA ALA A 252 -6.42 14.84 -1.11
C ALA A 252 -7.51 14.26 -2.02
N VAL A 253 -7.16 13.94 -3.28
CA VAL A 253 -8.10 13.36 -4.24
C VAL A 253 -8.60 12.00 -3.74
N LEU A 254 -7.71 11.12 -3.30
CA LEU A 254 -8.10 9.81 -2.76
C LEU A 254 -8.99 9.94 -1.52
N PHE A 255 -8.62 10.82 -0.59
CA PHE A 255 -9.42 11.07 0.61
C PHE A 255 -10.81 11.58 0.26
N CYS A 256 -10.91 12.60 -0.60
CA CYS A 256 -12.19 13.16 -1.02
C CYS A 256 -13.05 12.15 -1.77
N LEU A 257 -12.46 11.36 -2.67
CA LEU A 257 -13.18 10.31 -3.38
C LEU A 257 -13.72 9.25 -2.41
N ALA A 258 -12.91 8.79 -1.46
CA ALA A 258 -13.35 7.80 -0.47
C ALA A 258 -14.40 8.37 0.49
N PHE A 259 -14.25 9.61 0.94
CA PHE A 259 -15.13 10.23 1.93
C PHE A 259 -16.51 10.62 1.35
N PHE A 260 -16.50 11.27 0.16
CA PHE A 260 -17.74 11.80 -0.42
C PHE A 260 -18.40 10.84 -1.42
N PHE A 261 -17.63 9.97 -2.07
CA PHE A 261 -18.09 9.15 -3.18
C PHE A 261 -17.84 7.65 -2.99
N SER A 262 -17.77 7.17 -1.75
CA SER A 262 -17.46 5.76 -1.42
C SER A 262 -18.30 4.74 -2.20
N HIS A 263 -19.58 5.05 -2.48
CA HIS A 263 -20.51 4.19 -3.23
C HIS A 263 -20.23 4.14 -4.75
N ARG A 264 -19.43 5.08 -5.28
CA ARG A 264 -19.00 5.15 -6.69
C ARG A 264 -17.52 4.92 -6.87
N PHE A 265 -16.82 4.59 -5.79
CA PHE A 265 -15.39 4.40 -5.81
C PHE A 265 -15.04 3.11 -6.55
N ASP A 266 -14.57 3.24 -7.79
CA ASP A 266 -14.11 2.14 -8.61
C ASP A 266 -12.57 2.10 -8.62
N PHE A 267 -12.01 1.19 -7.84
CA PHE A 267 -10.58 1.02 -7.72
C PHE A 267 -9.89 0.71 -9.05
N THR A 268 -10.57 -0.07 -9.90
CA THR A 268 -10.04 -0.45 -11.21
C THR A 268 -9.81 0.76 -12.12
N ARG A 269 -10.70 1.75 -12.05
CA ARG A 269 -10.55 3.00 -12.82
C ARG A 269 -9.45 3.88 -12.25
N ILE A 270 -9.38 4.00 -10.93
CA ILE A 270 -8.39 4.84 -10.25
C ILE A 270 -6.98 4.30 -10.49
N TYR A 271 -6.81 2.98 -10.56
CA TYR A 271 -5.51 2.34 -10.80
C TYR A 271 -4.88 2.67 -12.17
N ARG A 272 -5.68 3.12 -13.13
CA ARG A 272 -5.16 3.58 -14.44
C ARG A 272 -4.68 5.03 -14.43
N THR A 273 -5.15 5.82 -13.48
CA THR A 273 -4.84 7.25 -13.37
C THR A 273 -3.34 7.53 -13.18
N PRO A 274 -2.60 6.79 -12.30
CA PRO A 274 -1.16 6.99 -12.15
C PRO A 274 -0.39 6.90 -13.46
N PHE A 275 -0.73 5.91 -14.29
CA PHE A 275 -0.10 5.71 -15.60
C PHE A 275 -0.30 6.93 -16.52
N VAL A 276 -1.53 7.41 -16.62
CA VAL A 276 -1.86 8.57 -17.48
C VAL A 276 -1.12 9.81 -17.00
N LEU A 277 -1.12 10.07 -15.69
CA LEU A 277 -0.43 11.22 -15.09
C LEU A 277 1.08 11.16 -15.33
N MET A 278 1.70 9.99 -15.13
CA MET A 278 3.12 9.78 -15.34
C MET A 278 3.52 10.04 -16.79
N VAL A 279 2.80 9.43 -17.74
CA VAL A 279 3.08 9.61 -19.17
C VAL A 279 2.84 11.07 -19.61
N CYS A 280 1.72 11.69 -19.20
CA CYS A 280 1.44 13.09 -19.51
C CYS A 280 2.50 14.03 -18.93
N GLY A 281 2.97 13.78 -17.71
CA GLY A 281 4.02 14.57 -17.10
C GLY A 281 5.36 14.45 -17.81
N LEU A 282 5.79 13.24 -18.15
CA LEU A 282 7.02 13.00 -18.91
C LEU A 282 6.97 13.62 -20.32
N LEU A 283 5.82 13.54 -21.01
CA LEU A 283 5.64 14.18 -22.31
C LEU A 283 5.57 15.70 -22.19
N ALA A 284 4.92 16.23 -21.15
CA ALA A 284 4.91 17.67 -20.89
C ALA A 284 6.31 18.23 -20.66
N ALA A 285 7.20 17.47 -20.02
CA ALA A 285 8.60 17.85 -19.86
C ALA A 285 9.35 17.99 -21.19
N VAL A 286 9.01 17.17 -22.21
CA VAL A 286 9.56 17.27 -23.57
C VAL A 286 9.10 18.55 -24.28
N LEU A 287 7.84 18.94 -24.07
CA LEU A 287 7.20 20.07 -24.77
C LEU A 287 7.54 21.43 -24.13
N SER A 288 8.09 21.45 -22.91
CA SER A 288 8.31 22.67 -22.15
C SER A 288 9.66 23.31 -22.45
N PHE A 289 9.64 24.30 -23.33
CA PHE A 289 10.85 25.01 -23.75
C PHE A 289 11.41 26.04 -22.75
N SER A 290 10.78 26.37 -21.62
CA SER A 290 11.42 27.29 -20.63
C SER A 290 10.80 27.50 -19.25
N ALA A 291 9.49 27.51 -19.07
CA ALA A 291 8.92 27.94 -17.75
C ALA A 291 7.95 26.92 -17.12
N SER A 292 7.65 25.87 -17.81
CA SER A 292 6.52 24.96 -17.51
C SER A 292 6.92 23.62 -16.91
N ASN A 293 8.18 23.47 -16.48
CA ASN A 293 8.63 22.23 -15.82
C ASN A 293 7.83 21.94 -14.52
N ALA A 294 7.30 22.95 -13.85
CA ALA A 294 6.50 22.79 -12.63
C ALA A 294 5.24 21.93 -12.84
N VAL A 295 4.53 22.12 -13.96
CA VAL A 295 3.35 21.31 -14.30
C VAL A 295 3.74 19.87 -14.63
N ALA A 296 4.79 19.70 -15.44
CA ALA A 296 5.32 18.37 -15.75
C ALA A 296 5.71 17.61 -14.47
N ASN A 297 6.43 18.28 -13.59
CA ASN A 297 6.88 17.73 -12.31
C ASN A 297 5.72 17.40 -11.38
N MET A 298 4.70 18.27 -11.31
CA MET A 298 3.50 18.03 -10.53
C MET A 298 2.74 16.80 -11.06
N LEU A 299 2.64 16.62 -12.38
CA LEU A 299 1.98 15.46 -12.99
C LEU A 299 2.75 14.17 -12.69
N VAL A 300 4.08 14.16 -12.88
CA VAL A 300 4.94 13.01 -12.60
C VAL A 300 4.86 12.64 -11.14
N SER A 301 5.06 13.61 -10.22
CA SER A 301 5.04 13.35 -8.77
C SER A 301 3.64 12.94 -8.27
N THR A 302 2.56 13.49 -8.83
CA THR A 302 1.20 13.06 -8.50
C THR A 302 0.93 11.63 -8.99
N GLY A 303 1.36 11.28 -10.20
CA GLY A 303 1.25 9.95 -10.77
C GLY A 303 1.99 8.91 -9.94
N TYR A 304 3.22 9.19 -9.55
CA TYR A 304 4.01 8.38 -8.66
C TYR A 304 3.34 8.22 -7.28
N ALA A 305 3.01 9.34 -6.63
CA ALA A 305 2.40 9.32 -5.30
C ALA A 305 1.08 8.56 -5.26
N LEU A 306 0.27 8.68 -6.31
CA LEU A 306 -0.98 7.94 -6.44
C LEU A 306 -0.72 6.44 -6.55
N MET A 307 0.27 6.01 -7.35
CA MET A 307 0.63 4.58 -7.48
C MET A 307 1.14 4.01 -6.16
N PHE A 308 2.03 4.73 -5.48
CA PHE A 308 2.55 4.36 -4.16
C PHE A 308 1.42 4.20 -3.14
N LEU A 309 0.56 5.22 -2.97
CA LEU A 309 -0.56 5.16 -2.04
C LEU A 309 -1.51 3.99 -2.32
N LEU A 310 -1.84 3.76 -3.58
CA LEU A 310 -2.73 2.66 -3.98
C LEU A 310 -2.11 1.29 -3.68
N LEU A 311 -0.80 1.14 -3.87
CA LEU A 311 -0.10 -0.11 -3.56
C LEU A 311 0.00 -0.32 -2.05
N THR A 312 0.40 0.68 -1.27
CA THR A 312 0.43 0.61 0.20
C THR A 312 -0.93 0.19 0.77
N MET A 313 -2.02 0.83 0.29
CA MET A 313 -3.37 0.49 0.70
C MET A 313 -3.72 -0.96 0.36
N LEU A 314 -3.36 -1.42 -0.86
CA LEU A 314 -3.57 -2.80 -1.29
C LEU A 314 -2.81 -3.79 -0.41
N LEU A 315 -1.56 -3.51 -0.06
CA LEU A 315 -0.74 -4.38 0.79
C LEU A 315 -1.29 -4.46 2.22
N CYS A 316 -1.77 -3.35 2.78
CA CYS A 316 -2.47 -3.34 4.06
C CYS A 316 -3.76 -4.18 4.01
N ASP A 317 -4.54 -4.07 2.94
CA ASP A 317 -5.76 -4.87 2.75
C ASP A 317 -5.46 -6.37 2.57
N ILE A 318 -4.42 -6.72 1.81
CA ILE A 318 -3.94 -8.10 1.69
C ILE A 318 -3.54 -8.65 3.07
N SER A 319 -2.80 -7.86 3.85
CA SER A 319 -2.42 -8.22 5.21
C SER A 319 -3.65 -8.47 6.09
N HIS A 320 -4.63 -7.58 6.04
CA HIS A 320 -5.89 -7.71 6.80
C HIS A 320 -6.65 -8.99 6.46
N ARG A 321 -6.84 -9.27 5.18
CA ARG A 321 -7.66 -10.41 4.71
C ARG A 321 -6.97 -11.77 4.87
N TYR A 322 -5.69 -11.83 4.62
CA TYR A 322 -4.95 -13.09 4.61
C TYR A 322 -4.10 -13.35 5.86
N GLY A 323 -4.05 -12.38 6.79
CA GLY A 323 -3.28 -12.52 8.04
C GLY A 323 -1.77 -12.50 7.84
N VAL A 324 -1.27 -12.08 6.68
CA VAL A 324 0.18 -11.99 6.40
C VAL A 324 0.75 -10.73 7.05
N SER A 325 2.01 -10.77 7.45
CA SER A 325 2.67 -9.63 8.08
C SER A 325 2.69 -8.37 7.20
N ALA A 326 2.00 -7.31 7.62
CA ALA A 326 2.04 -6.01 6.95
C ALA A 326 3.45 -5.44 6.91
N ALA A 327 4.21 -5.60 8.00
CA ALA A 327 5.59 -5.14 8.06
C ALA A 327 6.46 -5.79 6.96
N LEU A 328 6.26 -7.08 6.66
CA LEU A 328 6.95 -7.74 5.55
C LEU A 328 6.55 -7.17 4.20
N LEU A 329 5.23 -7.09 3.94
CA LEU A 329 4.71 -6.64 2.65
C LEU A 329 5.14 -5.21 2.33
N CYS A 330 4.99 -4.29 3.29
CA CYS A 330 5.39 -2.90 3.13
C CYS A 330 6.92 -2.75 3.09
N SER A 331 7.70 -3.58 3.81
CA SER A 331 9.17 -3.54 3.66
C SER A 331 9.63 -3.89 2.24
N ILE A 332 8.95 -4.82 1.56
CA ILE A 332 9.26 -5.15 0.16
C ILE A 332 8.90 -3.98 -0.76
N GLU A 333 7.77 -3.30 -0.51
CA GLU A 333 7.37 -2.10 -1.23
C GLU A 333 8.39 -0.98 -1.06
N GLU A 334 8.76 -0.68 0.17
CA GLU A 334 9.71 0.39 0.51
C GLU A 334 11.12 0.14 -0.04
N LEU A 335 11.55 -1.13 -0.18
CA LEU A 335 12.83 -1.45 -0.83
C LEU A 335 12.86 -1.03 -2.30
N VAL A 336 11.72 -0.91 -2.95
CA VAL A 336 11.63 -0.50 -4.35
C VAL A 336 11.99 0.97 -4.55
N MET A 337 11.84 1.82 -3.51
CA MET A 337 12.24 3.23 -3.59
C MET A 337 13.74 3.41 -3.91
N PHE A 338 14.58 2.41 -3.60
CA PHE A 338 16.00 2.45 -3.94
C PHE A 338 16.27 2.36 -5.45
N SER A 339 15.27 2.02 -6.26
CA SER A 339 15.37 2.16 -7.73
C SER A 339 15.47 3.63 -8.15
N GLY A 340 14.82 4.55 -7.43
CA GLY A 340 14.93 5.99 -7.64
C GLY A 340 16.33 6.51 -7.30
N VAL A 341 16.87 6.08 -6.15
CA VAL A 341 18.26 6.37 -5.75
C VAL A 341 19.25 5.90 -6.84
N GLY A 342 19.06 4.67 -7.37
CA GLY A 342 19.83 4.15 -8.49
C GLY A 342 19.68 4.98 -9.76
N GLY A 343 18.51 5.53 -10.02
CA GLY A 343 18.19 6.37 -11.17
C GLY A 343 19.08 7.62 -11.21
N HIS A 344 19.13 8.38 -10.13
CA HIS A 344 19.90 9.61 -10.12
C HIS A 344 21.39 9.42 -9.80
N LEU A 345 21.78 8.43 -9.02
CA LEU A 345 23.20 8.17 -8.75
C LEU A 345 23.95 7.52 -9.91
N ALA A 346 23.33 6.60 -10.64
CA ALA A 346 24.00 5.83 -11.67
C ALA A 346 23.68 6.30 -13.09
N VAL A 347 22.40 6.57 -13.39
CA VAL A 347 21.94 6.84 -14.75
C VAL A 347 22.12 8.30 -15.11
N GLN A 348 21.80 9.23 -14.24
CA GLN A 348 21.88 10.65 -14.53
C GLN A 348 23.31 11.11 -14.87
N PRO A 349 24.37 10.78 -14.10
CA PRO A 349 25.74 11.15 -14.48
C PRO A 349 26.19 10.52 -15.80
N ALA A 350 25.73 9.28 -16.07
CA ALA A 350 26.05 8.59 -17.32
C ALA A 350 25.40 9.27 -18.52
N VAL A 351 24.14 9.71 -18.37
CA VAL A 351 23.42 10.46 -19.40
C VAL A 351 24.09 11.81 -19.65
N GLN A 352 24.42 12.56 -18.59
CA GLN A 352 25.10 13.85 -18.72
C GLN A 352 26.48 13.73 -19.40
N ALA A 353 27.18 12.62 -19.20
CA ALA A 353 28.46 12.36 -19.87
C ALA A 353 28.31 11.95 -21.34
N ALA A 354 27.20 11.31 -21.72
CA ALA A 354 27.01 10.70 -23.02
C ALA A 354 26.24 11.58 -24.03
N VAL A 355 25.41 12.52 -23.57
CA VAL A 355 24.48 13.30 -24.41
C VAL A 355 24.76 14.81 -24.24
N PRO A 356 24.79 15.62 -25.30
CA PRO A 356 24.99 17.06 -25.18
C PRO A 356 23.88 17.77 -24.39
N PRO A 357 24.20 18.81 -23.58
CA PRO A 357 23.26 19.44 -22.63
C PRO A 357 21.93 19.92 -23.20
N LEU A 358 21.91 20.32 -24.47
CA LEU A 358 20.68 20.80 -25.13
C LEU A 358 19.68 19.71 -25.52
N GLN A 359 20.09 18.42 -25.51
CA GLN A 359 19.25 17.29 -25.88
C GLN A 359 18.93 16.35 -24.72
N ASP A 360 19.63 16.49 -23.61
CA ASP A 360 19.56 15.55 -22.47
C ASP A 360 18.15 15.38 -21.94
N GLY A 361 17.43 16.45 -21.67
CA GLY A 361 16.09 16.40 -21.11
C GLY A 361 15.07 15.71 -22.01
N VAL A 362 15.15 15.96 -23.33
CA VAL A 362 14.20 15.39 -24.32
C VAL A 362 14.44 13.89 -24.48
N VAL A 363 15.69 13.47 -24.69
CA VAL A 363 16.05 12.06 -24.86
C VAL A 363 15.71 11.25 -23.63
N VAL A 364 16.03 11.77 -22.45
CA VAL A 364 15.73 11.13 -21.16
C VAL A 364 14.22 10.99 -20.97
N SER A 365 13.45 12.08 -21.15
CA SER A 365 11.99 12.04 -20.97
C SER A 365 11.30 11.10 -21.97
N ILE A 366 11.73 11.05 -23.21
CA ILE A 366 11.21 10.09 -24.19
C ILE A 366 11.55 8.66 -23.78
N SER A 367 12.80 8.40 -23.39
CA SER A 367 13.24 7.06 -22.98
C SER A 367 12.47 6.58 -21.75
N LEU A 368 12.28 7.44 -20.75
CA LEU A 368 11.48 7.14 -19.56
C LEU A 368 10.01 6.93 -19.90
N THR A 369 9.46 7.72 -20.82
CA THR A 369 8.08 7.53 -21.30
C THR A 369 7.93 6.14 -21.93
N VAL A 370 8.84 5.74 -22.82
CA VAL A 370 8.81 4.40 -23.43
C VAL A 370 8.94 3.32 -22.35
N LEU A 371 9.84 3.48 -21.40
CA LEU A 371 10.02 2.53 -20.28
C LEU A 371 8.73 2.37 -19.48
N VAL A 372 8.12 3.49 -19.06
CA VAL A 372 6.86 3.50 -18.27
C VAL A 372 5.71 2.86 -19.06
N VAL A 373 5.58 3.20 -20.35
CA VAL A 373 4.54 2.63 -21.23
C VAL A 373 4.73 1.12 -21.38
N VAL A 374 5.93 0.67 -21.73
CA VAL A 374 6.23 -0.75 -21.93
C VAL A 374 6.01 -1.54 -20.63
N ALA A 375 6.56 -1.06 -19.52
CA ALA A 375 6.38 -1.71 -18.22
C ALA A 375 4.89 -1.82 -17.83
N SER A 376 4.14 -0.73 -18.00
CA SER A 376 2.71 -0.73 -17.69
C SER A 376 1.91 -1.64 -18.62
N MET A 377 2.19 -1.64 -19.93
CA MET A 377 1.50 -2.51 -20.89
C MET A 377 1.78 -4.01 -20.67
N VAL A 378 3.04 -4.34 -20.35
CA VAL A 378 3.45 -5.75 -20.16
C VAL A 378 2.99 -6.29 -18.80
N LEU A 379 3.11 -5.50 -17.76
CA LEU A 379 2.89 -5.95 -16.39
C LEU A 379 1.45 -5.76 -15.92
N LEU A 380 0.77 -4.68 -16.37
CA LEU A 380 -0.57 -4.31 -15.93
C LEU A 380 -1.63 -4.63 -16.99
N SER A 381 -2.02 -5.91 -17.08
CA SER A 381 -3.15 -6.31 -17.92
C SER A 381 -4.49 -5.98 -17.24
N GLU A 382 -5.60 -5.92 -18.02
CA GLU A 382 -6.95 -5.73 -17.46
C GLU A 382 -7.33 -6.80 -16.44
N ARG A 383 -6.83 -8.03 -16.62
CA ARG A 383 -7.02 -9.14 -15.66
C ARG A 383 -6.34 -8.89 -14.33
N GLU A 384 -5.17 -8.24 -14.31
CA GLU A 384 -4.48 -7.90 -13.07
C GLU A 384 -5.21 -6.76 -12.34
N TYR A 385 -5.65 -5.73 -13.07
CA TYR A 385 -6.44 -4.64 -12.48
C TYR A 385 -7.77 -5.14 -11.89
N SER A 386 -8.52 -5.96 -12.63
CA SER A 386 -9.78 -6.51 -12.14
C SER A 386 -9.56 -7.48 -10.97
N ARG A 387 -8.47 -8.25 -10.98
CA ARG A 387 -8.14 -9.19 -9.92
C ARG A 387 -7.84 -8.51 -8.59
N TRP A 388 -7.06 -7.43 -8.61
CA TRP A 388 -6.70 -6.69 -7.41
C TRP A 388 -7.74 -5.63 -7.03
N GLY A 389 -8.38 -4.99 -8.02
CA GLY A 389 -9.40 -3.98 -7.81
C GLY A 389 -10.73 -4.55 -7.27
N ALA A 390 -11.21 -5.66 -7.83
CA ALA A 390 -12.42 -6.33 -7.33
C ALA A 390 -12.22 -6.91 -5.93
N SER A 391 -10.99 -7.27 -5.59
CA SER A 391 -10.63 -7.76 -4.26
C SER A 391 -10.64 -6.64 -3.20
N PHE A 392 -10.31 -5.39 -3.56
CA PHE A 392 -10.03 -4.33 -2.59
C PHE A 392 -11.28 -3.71 -1.96
N PHE A 393 -12.35 -3.58 -2.71
CA PHE A 393 -13.57 -2.96 -2.22
C PHE A 393 -14.77 -3.87 -2.36
N GLY A 394 -14.97 -4.85 -1.54
CA GLY A 394 -16.24 -5.58 -1.48
C GLY A 394 -17.51 -4.67 -1.39
N VAL A 395 -17.39 -3.37 -1.64
CA VAL A 395 -18.43 -2.32 -1.55
C VAL A 395 -18.85 -1.79 -2.93
N GLY A 396 -18.04 -1.93 -3.98
CA GLY A 396 -18.31 -1.30 -5.30
C GLY A 396 -18.84 -2.24 -6.37
N SER A 397 -18.49 -3.47 -6.31
CA SER A 397 -19.11 -4.56 -7.04
C SER A 397 -19.71 -5.51 -6.02
N ARG A 398 -20.96 -5.30 -5.66
CA ARG A 398 -21.84 -6.44 -5.43
C ARG A 398 -21.90 -7.15 -6.79
N ASP A 399 -20.87 -7.88 -7.10
CA ASP A 399 -20.98 -9.09 -7.84
C ASP A 399 -21.46 -10.11 -6.80
N PRO A 400 -22.78 -10.35 -6.71
CA PRO A 400 -23.32 -11.32 -5.74
C PRO A 400 -22.71 -12.70 -5.98
N GLU A 401 -22.13 -12.94 -7.18
CA GLU A 401 -21.45 -14.15 -7.56
C GLU A 401 -20.02 -14.24 -6.98
N GLY A 402 -19.26 -13.15 -6.93
CA GLY A 402 -17.88 -13.16 -6.41
C GLY A 402 -17.78 -13.31 -4.89
N ASP A 403 -18.66 -12.63 -4.15
CA ASP A 403 -18.76 -12.77 -2.69
C ASP A 403 -19.39 -14.12 -2.30
N ALA A 404 -20.35 -14.61 -3.08
CA ALA A 404 -20.91 -15.94 -2.92
C ALA A 404 -19.85 -17.02 -3.22
N GLN A 405 -19.01 -16.82 -4.23
CA GLN A 405 -17.94 -17.77 -4.58
C GLN A 405 -16.83 -17.82 -3.52
N ALA A 406 -16.41 -16.67 -2.96
CA ALA A 406 -15.41 -16.62 -1.88
C ALA A 406 -15.95 -17.19 -0.55
N ALA A 407 -17.22 -16.94 -0.24
CA ALA A 407 -17.90 -17.55 0.90
C ALA A 407 -18.08 -19.06 0.69
N PHE A 408 -18.40 -19.46 -0.52
CA PHE A 408 -18.52 -20.86 -0.91
C PHE A 408 -17.20 -21.62 -0.78
N VAL A 409 -16.10 -21.08 -1.29
CA VAL A 409 -14.76 -21.69 -1.16
C VAL A 409 -14.35 -21.83 0.31
N ARG A 410 -14.55 -20.78 1.14
CA ARG A 410 -14.30 -20.87 2.58
C ARG A 410 -15.15 -21.93 3.25
N ARG A 411 -16.43 -22.02 2.90
CA ARG A 411 -17.34 -23.04 3.44
C ARG A 411 -16.88 -24.46 3.04
N CYS A 412 -16.43 -24.64 1.81
CA CYS A 412 -15.86 -25.90 1.37
C CYS A 412 -14.60 -26.27 2.15
N GLU A 413 -13.71 -25.31 2.44
CA GLU A 413 -12.48 -25.54 3.23
C GLU A 413 -12.80 -25.90 4.69
N GLU A 414 -13.73 -25.19 5.33
CA GLU A 414 -14.20 -25.47 6.70
C GLU A 414 -14.79 -26.85 6.82
N LEU A 415 -15.74 -27.21 5.94
CA LEU A 415 -16.37 -28.52 5.92
C LEU A 415 -15.37 -29.65 5.62
N ALA A 416 -14.45 -29.43 4.68
CA ALA A 416 -13.38 -30.37 4.39
C ALA A 416 -12.45 -30.60 5.61
N GLY A 417 -12.23 -29.56 6.42
CA GLY A 417 -11.48 -29.64 7.67
C GLY A 417 -12.24 -30.38 8.76
N GLN A 418 -13.52 -30.05 8.98
CA GLN A 418 -14.40 -30.69 9.97
C GLN A 418 -14.54 -32.20 9.71
N HIS A 419 -14.72 -32.59 8.45
CA HIS A 419 -14.90 -34.01 8.03
C HIS A 419 -13.59 -34.71 7.71
N ARG A 420 -12.43 -34.10 7.99
CA ARG A 420 -11.07 -34.66 7.83
C ARG A 420 -10.84 -35.28 6.45
N LEU A 421 -11.15 -34.52 5.41
CA LEU A 421 -10.88 -34.97 4.04
C LEU A 421 -9.36 -34.99 3.78
N SER A 422 -8.91 -36.02 3.07
CA SER A 422 -7.55 -36.06 2.57
C SER A 422 -7.33 -35.01 1.48
N PRO A 423 -6.08 -34.60 1.16
CA PRO A 423 -5.82 -33.61 0.11
C PRO A 423 -6.52 -33.92 -1.21
N ARG A 424 -6.52 -35.17 -1.63
CA ARG A 424 -7.16 -35.59 -2.88
C ARG A 424 -8.69 -35.62 -2.80
N GLU A 425 -9.24 -35.98 -1.66
CA GLU A 425 -10.69 -35.85 -1.40
C GLU A 425 -11.16 -34.41 -1.38
N LYS A 426 -10.35 -33.46 -0.89
CA LYS A 426 -10.66 -32.03 -0.93
C LYS A 426 -10.79 -31.51 -2.36
N GLU A 427 -9.83 -31.87 -3.23
CA GLU A 427 -9.87 -31.49 -4.65
C GLU A 427 -11.16 -32.03 -5.33
N VAL A 428 -11.48 -33.30 -5.14
CA VAL A 428 -12.70 -33.89 -5.69
C VAL A 428 -13.96 -33.26 -5.09
N PHE A 429 -14.00 -33.01 -3.78
CA PHE A 429 -15.11 -32.38 -3.08
C PHE A 429 -15.37 -30.97 -3.61
N GLN A 430 -14.32 -30.17 -3.82
CA GLN A 430 -14.43 -28.82 -4.35
C GLN A 430 -15.05 -28.81 -5.75
N LEU A 431 -14.61 -29.69 -6.64
CA LEU A 431 -15.15 -29.79 -8.00
C LEU A 431 -16.60 -30.32 -8.02
N ILE A 432 -16.96 -31.22 -7.11
CA ILE A 432 -18.37 -31.63 -6.91
C ILE A 432 -19.23 -30.46 -6.45
N ALA A 433 -18.71 -29.67 -5.53
CA ALA A 433 -19.37 -28.49 -4.97
C ALA A 433 -19.55 -27.38 -6.03
N GLU A 434 -18.59 -27.20 -6.93
CA GLU A 434 -18.67 -26.30 -8.09
C GLU A 434 -19.66 -26.77 -9.18
N GLY A 435 -20.28 -27.93 -9.01
CA GLY A 435 -21.32 -28.43 -9.93
C GLY A 435 -20.75 -29.23 -11.12
N LYS A 436 -19.46 -29.50 -11.21
CA LYS A 436 -18.83 -30.19 -12.34
C LYS A 436 -19.30 -31.61 -12.47
N SER A 437 -19.56 -32.07 -13.70
CA SER A 437 -19.93 -33.44 -13.99
C SER A 437 -18.78 -34.43 -13.71
N PRO A 438 -19.04 -35.73 -13.50
CA PRO A 438 -17.98 -36.71 -13.29
C PRO A 438 -16.92 -36.75 -14.39
N SER A 439 -17.32 -36.59 -15.64
CA SER A 439 -16.39 -36.52 -16.78
C SER A 439 -15.48 -35.30 -16.79
N GLU A 440 -15.98 -34.15 -16.35
CA GLU A 440 -15.19 -32.92 -16.21
C GLU A 440 -14.17 -33.09 -15.07
N ILE A 441 -14.58 -33.66 -13.92
CA ILE A 441 -13.68 -33.92 -12.79
C ILE A 441 -12.58 -34.92 -13.18
N GLU A 442 -12.93 -36.00 -13.92
CA GLU A 442 -11.96 -36.94 -14.44
C GLU A 442 -10.92 -36.28 -15.35
N GLY A 443 -11.37 -35.40 -16.25
CA GLY A 443 -10.49 -34.66 -17.14
C GLY A 443 -9.61 -33.67 -16.41
N GLU A 444 -10.14 -32.93 -15.43
CA GLU A 444 -9.42 -31.87 -14.71
C GLU A 444 -8.39 -32.41 -13.71
N LEU A 445 -8.71 -33.52 -13.07
CA LEU A 445 -7.82 -34.19 -12.11
C LEU A 445 -6.94 -35.26 -12.73
N TYR A 446 -7.11 -35.58 -14.02
CA TYR A 446 -6.40 -36.63 -14.75
C TYR A 446 -6.52 -37.97 -14.02
N ILE A 447 -7.72 -38.40 -13.61
CA ILE A 447 -7.99 -39.62 -12.89
C ILE A 447 -9.00 -40.51 -13.64
N ALA A 448 -8.84 -41.82 -13.49
CA ALA A 448 -9.78 -42.79 -14.05
C ALA A 448 -11.14 -42.76 -13.31
N SER A 449 -12.23 -43.09 -14.02
CA SER A 449 -13.60 -43.12 -13.50
C SER A 449 -13.74 -43.98 -12.23
N GLY A 450 -13.06 -45.11 -12.16
CA GLY A 450 -13.03 -45.97 -10.96
C GLY A 450 -12.41 -45.28 -9.74
N THR A 451 -11.37 -44.45 -9.96
CA THR A 451 -10.70 -43.69 -8.92
C THR A 451 -11.60 -42.56 -8.41
N LEU A 452 -12.26 -41.84 -9.33
CA LEU A 452 -13.24 -40.81 -8.97
C LEU A 452 -14.39 -41.41 -8.14
N LYS A 453 -14.99 -42.53 -8.57
CA LYS A 453 -16.04 -43.22 -7.81
C LYS A 453 -15.58 -43.61 -6.40
N SER A 454 -14.34 -44.05 -6.25
CA SER A 454 -13.77 -44.41 -4.95
C SER A 454 -13.64 -43.18 -4.03
N HIS A 455 -13.14 -42.04 -4.54
CA HIS A 455 -13.05 -40.79 -3.77
C HIS A 455 -14.43 -40.24 -3.41
N THR A 456 -15.36 -40.19 -4.35
CA THR A 456 -16.73 -39.73 -4.13
C THR A 456 -17.46 -40.56 -3.06
N ARG A 457 -17.31 -41.89 -3.10
CA ARG A 457 -17.87 -42.79 -2.08
C ARG A 457 -17.32 -42.47 -0.69
N ARG A 458 -16.00 -42.27 -0.55
CA ARG A 458 -15.37 -41.92 0.72
C ARG A 458 -15.82 -40.56 1.24
N ILE A 459 -15.97 -39.59 0.34
CA ILE A 459 -16.50 -38.25 0.68
C ILE A 459 -17.92 -38.41 1.23
N TYR A 460 -18.81 -39.13 0.52
CA TYR A 460 -20.19 -39.33 0.98
C TYR A 460 -20.25 -40.03 2.34
N GLN A 461 -19.39 -41.04 2.57
CA GLN A 461 -19.29 -41.68 3.89
C GLN A 461 -18.87 -40.71 4.99
N LYS A 462 -17.87 -39.85 4.73
CA LYS A 462 -17.38 -38.88 5.71
C LYS A 462 -18.40 -37.78 6.04
N PHE A 463 -19.19 -37.37 5.08
CA PHE A 463 -20.26 -36.42 5.24
C PHE A 463 -21.58 -37.04 5.71
N ASN A 464 -21.65 -38.37 5.79
CA ASN A 464 -22.87 -39.12 6.10
C ASN A 464 -24.04 -38.75 5.17
N VAL A 465 -23.75 -38.65 3.88
CA VAL A 465 -24.73 -38.38 2.80
C VAL A 465 -24.76 -39.53 1.78
N HIS A 466 -25.86 -39.69 1.06
CA HIS A 466 -26.05 -40.76 0.13
C HIS A 466 -26.12 -40.33 -1.34
N SER A 467 -26.18 -39.00 -1.55
CA SER A 467 -26.33 -38.44 -2.89
C SER A 467 -25.53 -37.15 -3.06
N ARG A 468 -25.24 -36.81 -4.31
CA ARG A 468 -24.64 -35.53 -4.69
C ARG A 468 -25.54 -34.32 -4.26
N GLY A 469 -26.86 -34.51 -4.41
CA GLY A 469 -27.83 -33.46 -4.03
C GLY A 469 -27.78 -33.17 -2.54
N GLU A 470 -27.70 -34.20 -1.69
CA GLU A 470 -27.56 -34.05 -0.24
C GLU A 470 -26.23 -33.35 0.15
N LEU A 471 -25.14 -33.69 -0.53
CA LEU A 471 -23.83 -33.03 -0.29
C LEU A 471 -23.88 -31.54 -0.65
N ILE A 472 -24.53 -31.20 -1.76
CA ILE A 472 -24.70 -29.79 -2.18
C ILE A 472 -25.68 -29.06 -1.24
N ALA A 473 -26.71 -29.70 -0.75
CA ALA A 473 -27.64 -29.12 0.22
C ALA A 473 -26.95 -28.74 1.53
N LEU A 474 -26.03 -29.56 2.05
CA LEU A 474 -25.22 -29.25 3.23
C LEU A 474 -24.34 -27.99 3.05
N LEU A 475 -23.91 -27.71 1.81
CA LEU A 475 -23.16 -26.48 1.49
C LEU A 475 -24.04 -25.23 1.47
N GLN A 476 -25.34 -25.39 1.22
CA GLN A 476 -26.32 -24.31 1.12
C GLN A 476 -27.04 -24.01 2.44
N GLU A 477 -26.99 -24.91 3.41
CA GLU A 477 -27.52 -24.65 4.76
C GLU A 477 -26.73 -23.55 5.44
N LYS A 478 -27.38 -22.38 5.63
CA LYS A 478 -26.91 -21.31 6.49
C LYS A 478 -27.04 -21.78 7.94
N GLU A 479 -25.97 -21.57 8.71
CA GLU A 479 -26.10 -21.63 10.17
C GLU A 479 -27.27 -20.74 10.60
N GLY A 480 -28.26 -21.33 11.30
CA GLY A 480 -29.35 -20.65 11.94
C GLY A 480 -28.87 -19.89 13.18
#